data_1929952d5ef25da18f35cfdb6959f2ec
#
_entry.id   1929952d5ef25da18f35cfdb6959f2ec
#
_cell.length_a   1.000
_cell.length_b   1.000
_cell.length_c   1.000
_cell.angle_alpha   90.00
_cell.angle_beta   90.00
_cell.angle_gamma   90.00
#
_symmetry.space_group_name_H-M   'P 1'
#
loop_
_entity.id
_entity.type
_entity.pdbx_description
1 polymer ?
#
loop_
_entity_poly.entity_id
_entity_poly.type
_entity_poly.pdbx_seq_one_letter_code
_entity_poly.pdbx_strand_id
1 'polypeptide(L)'
;MKNTVVTFKEAKQKNEKLSMLTAYDYSTAKIIDEAGINGILVGDSLGMVCLGYEDTLSVTMEDMIHHTSAVTSGAKNTLVVADMPFMSYQTCVYDAVVNAGRLIKEGRAQAVKLEGGIEVCDKIEAIVKASIPVMGHIGLTPQSVNAFGGFKVQGKDKEAAKKLIDEALAIEKAGAFAVVLECVPAKLAAIISEKLSIPTIGIGAGVNCDGQILVYQDMLGVFSDFTPKFVKKYENLGEKMNIAFRKYIEEIKDGVFPAEEHSFKISDEVIEKLY
;
A
#
# COMPACT_ATOMS: atom_id res chain seq x y z
N MET A 1 14.21 -13.34 8.39
CA MET A 1 14.66 -13.54 6.96
C MET A 1 14.10 -12.38 6.16
N LYS A 2 14.84 -11.84 5.21
CA LYS A 2 14.35 -10.71 4.39
C LYS A 2 13.35 -11.20 3.34
N ASN A 3 12.19 -10.56 3.24
CA ASN A 3 11.20 -10.85 2.20
C ASN A 3 11.66 -10.27 0.84
N THR A 4 11.40 -11.03 -0.22
CA THR A 4 11.74 -10.71 -1.61
C THR A 4 10.66 -11.25 -2.54
N VAL A 5 10.70 -10.91 -3.81
CA VAL A 5 9.80 -11.50 -4.82
C VAL A 5 9.95 -13.02 -4.90
N VAL A 6 11.13 -13.56 -4.58
CA VAL A 6 11.36 -15.02 -4.53
C VAL A 6 10.61 -15.66 -3.37
N THR A 7 10.65 -15.05 -2.16
CA THR A 7 9.92 -15.56 -0.99
C THR A 7 8.41 -15.53 -1.20
N PHE A 8 7.89 -14.57 -1.97
CA PHE A 8 6.47 -14.52 -2.36
C PHE A 8 6.10 -15.72 -3.24
N LYS A 9 6.93 -16.04 -4.22
CA LYS A 9 6.72 -17.24 -5.08
C LYS A 9 6.83 -18.54 -4.28
N GLU A 10 7.79 -18.64 -3.38
CA GLU A 10 7.95 -19.79 -2.50
C GLU A 10 6.75 -19.99 -1.56
N ALA A 11 6.20 -18.90 -1.00
CA ALA A 11 5.00 -18.96 -0.15
C ALA A 11 3.82 -19.57 -0.92
N LYS A 12 3.60 -19.17 -2.17
CA LYS A 12 2.59 -19.76 -3.06
C LYS A 12 2.79 -21.28 -3.21
N GLN A 13 4.03 -21.71 -3.49
CA GLN A 13 4.36 -23.12 -3.68
C GLN A 13 4.15 -23.96 -2.42
N LYS A 14 4.35 -23.36 -1.25
CA LYS A 14 4.19 -23.99 0.07
C LYS A 14 2.78 -23.84 0.64
N ASN A 15 1.87 -23.16 -0.06
CA ASN A 15 0.54 -22.75 0.44
C ASN A 15 0.61 -21.95 1.75
N GLU A 16 1.66 -21.16 1.94
CA GLU A 16 1.82 -20.23 3.06
C GLU A 16 1.14 -18.92 2.72
N LYS A 17 0.34 -18.36 3.66
CA LYS A 17 -0.38 -17.12 3.42
C LYS A 17 0.54 -15.91 3.58
N LEU A 18 0.43 -14.97 2.65
CA LEU A 18 1.16 -13.71 2.65
C LEU A 18 0.33 -12.60 3.30
N SER A 19 0.96 -11.81 4.13
CA SER A 19 0.36 -10.63 4.74
C SER A 19 1.02 -9.37 4.18
N MET A 20 0.20 -8.40 3.77
CA MET A 20 0.64 -7.09 3.30
C MET A 20 -0.16 -5.97 3.97
N LEU A 21 0.47 -4.84 4.16
CA LEU A 21 -0.17 -3.59 4.57
C LEU A 21 0.35 -2.44 3.70
N THR A 22 -0.42 -1.37 3.61
CA THR A 22 0.14 -0.12 3.13
C THR A 22 0.99 0.54 4.21
N ALA A 23 1.94 1.39 3.83
CA ALA A 23 2.60 2.37 4.70
C ALA A 23 3.05 3.56 3.87
N TYR A 24 3.20 4.72 4.52
CA TYR A 24 3.48 5.97 3.81
C TYR A 24 4.56 6.83 4.47
N ASP A 25 5.09 6.41 5.62
CA ASP A 25 6.12 7.12 6.36
C ASP A 25 7.11 6.15 7.04
N TYR A 26 8.22 6.71 7.53
CA TYR A 26 9.28 5.96 8.18
C TYR A 26 8.84 5.23 9.45
N SER A 27 8.13 5.94 10.33
CA SER A 27 7.81 5.41 11.68
C SER A 27 6.81 4.25 11.58
N THR A 28 5.76 4.43 10.76
CA THR A 28 4.76 3.38 10.51
C THR A 28 5.40 2.17 9.81
N ALA A 29 6.23 2.41 8.79
CA ALA A 29 6.93 1.33 8.09
C ALA A 29 7.83 0.51 9.02
N LYS A 30 8.52 1.17 9.94
CA LYS A 30 9.36 0.50 10.96
C LYS A 30 8.54 -0.39 11.88
N ILE A 31 7.41 0.10 12.39
CA ILE A 31 6.50 -0.68 13.27
C ILE A 31 5.97 -1.91 12.52
N ILE A 32 5.55 -1.73 11.27
CA ILE A 32 5.02 -2.81 10.41
C ILE A 32 6.12 -3.84 10.11
N ASP A 33 7.35 -3.42 9.82
CA ASP A 33 8.50 -4.31 9.57
C ASP A 33 8.85 -5.13 10.83
N GLU A 34 8.85 -4.50 12.00
CA GLU A 34 9.08 -5.15 13.30
C GLU A 34 7.96 -6.15 13.65
N ALA A 35 6.73 -5.94 13.18
CA ALA A 35 5.62 -6.87 13.33
C ALA A 35 5.74 -8.12 12.46
N GLY A 36 6.68 -8.15 11.49
CA GLY A 36 6.97 -9.32 10.68
C GLY A 36 6.08 -9.50 9.46
N ILE A 37 5.50 -8.42 8.93
CA ILE A 37 4.71 -8.43 7.69
C ILE A 37 5.58 -8.89 6.50
N ASN A 38 4.98 -9.57 5.50
CA ASN A 38 5.71 -10.03 4.33
C ASN A 38 5.97 -8.90 3.31
N GLY A 39 5.00 -8.02 3.11
CA GLY A 39 5.08 -6.93 2.14
C GLY A 39 4.48 -5.63 2.64
N ILE A 40 5.06 -4.52 2.22
CA ILE A 40 4.51 -3.18 2.35
C ILE A 40 4.25 -2.63 0.96
N LEU A 41 3.05 -2.09 0.75
CA LEU A 41 2.70 -1.32 -0.43
C LEU A 41 2.72 0.17 -0.09
N VAL A 42 3.53 0.92 -0.81
CA VAL A 42 3.35 2.38 -0.86
C VAL A 42 2.33 2.64 -1.97
N GLY A 43 1.06 2.69 -1.57
CA GLY A 43 -0.05 2.81 -2.50
C GLY A 43 -0.36 4.26 -2.84
N ASP A 44 -0.89 4.52 -4.04
CA ASP A 44 -1.42 5.84 -4.42
C ASP A 44 -2.68 6.22 -3.62
N SER A 45 -3.24 5.28 -2.86
CA SER A 45 -4.20 5.56 -1.77
C SER A 45 -3.71 6.59 -0.74
N LEU A 46 -2.39 6.88 -0.69
CA LEU A 46 -1.83 8.00 0.07
C LEU A 46 -2.51 9.34 -0.28
N GLY A 47 -2.96 9.51 -1.51
CA GLY A 47 -3.72 10.68 -1.94
C GLY A 47 -4.92 10.91 -1.04
N MET A 48 -5.67 9.86 -0.75
CA MET A 48 -6.87 9.95 0.09
C MET A 48 -6.54 9.99 1.59
N VAL A 49 -5.70 9.07 2.08
CA VAL A 49 -5.52 8.88 3.53
C VAL A 49 -4.40 9.73 4.16
N CYS A 50 -3.53 10.34 3.34
CA CYS A 50 -2.44 11.21 3.81
C CYS A 50 -2.56 12.64 3.29
N LEU A 51 -2.96 12.83 2.02
CA LEU A 51 -3.00 14.14 1.38
C LEU A 51 -4.41 14.77 1.35
N GLY A 52 -5.46 13.99 1.68
CA GLY A 52 -6.84 14.48 1.73
C GLY A 52 -7.49 14.70 0.37
N TYR A 53 -7.01 14.02 -0.66
CA TYR A 53 -7.63 14.03 -1.99
C TYR A 53 -8.92 13.19 -2.01
N GLU A 54 -9.83 13.50 -2.90
CA GLU A 54 -11.08 12.74 -3.07
C GLU A 54 -10.86 11.35 -3.70
N ASP A 55 -9.80 11.21 -4.51
CA ASP A 55 -9.41 9.98 -5.19
C ASP A 55 -7.87 9.88 -5.33
N THR A 56 -7.41 8.86 -6.07
CA THR A 56 -5.98 8.61 -6.30
C THR A 56 -5.42 9.31 -7.55
N LEU A 57 -6.26 9.94 -8.36
CA LEU A 57 -5.88 10.43 -9.70
C LEU A 57 -4.91 11.61 -9.67
N SER A 58 -4.94 12.41 -8.59
CA SER A 58 -4.09 13.59 -8.44
C SER A 58 -2.70 13.28 -7.87
N VAL A 59 -2.43 12.02 -7.49
CA VAL A 59 -1.12 11.63 -6.94
C VAL A 59 -0.06 11.67 -8.03
N THR A 60 1.05 12.33 -7.73
CA THR A 60 2.18 12.51 -8.65
C THR A 60 3.28 11.47 -8.45
N MET A 61 4.19 11.35 -9.42
CA MET A 61 5.41 10.54 -9.27
C MET A 61 6.29 11.04 -8.11
N GLU A 62 6.33 12.35 -7.91
CA GLU A 62 7.08 13.00 -6.82
C GLU A 62 6.53 12.61 -5.45
N ASP A 63 5.22 12.59 -5.27
CA ASP A 63 4.57 12.11 -4.05
C ASP A 63 4.94 10.64 -3.79
N MET A 64 4.82 9.80 -4.82
CA MET A 64 5.14 8.39 -4.70
C MET A 64 6.61 8.14 -4.35
N ILE A 65 7.53 8.86 -4.97
CA ILE A 65 8.98 8.76 -4.69
C ILE A 65 9.27 9.22 -3.26
N HIS A 66 8.69 10.34 -2.82
CA HIS A 66 8.87 10.90 -1.49
C HIS A 66 8.44 9.90 -0.40
N HIS A 67 7.21 9.41 -0.48
CA HIS A 67 6.66 8.45 0.48
C HIS A 67 7.39 7.10 0.42
N THR A 68 7.72 6.61 -0.77
CA THR A 68 8.48 5.36 -0.95
C THR A 68 9.85 5.44 -0.30
N SER A 69 10.58 6.55 -0.48
CA SER A 69 11.88 6.78 0.15
C SER A 69 11.80 6.78 1.69
N ALA A 70 10.74 7.34 2.26
CA ALA A 70 10.50 7.31 3.70
C ALA A 70 10.24 5.89 4.20
N VAL A 71 9.34 5.15 3.54
CA VAL A 71 8.99 3.76 3.89
C VAL A 71 10.20 2.83 3.79
N THR A 72 10.96 2.88 2.71
CA THR A 72 12.15 2.02 2.52
C THR A 72 13.25 2.29 3.53
N SER A 73 13.29 3.49 4.11
CA SER A 73 14.19 3.80 5.23
C SER A 73 13.79 3.06 6.53
N GLY A 74 12.51 2.84 6.76
CA GLY A 74 11.96 2.12 7.92
C GLY A 74 11.94 0.60 7.75
N ALA A 75 11.57 0.11 6.58
CA ALA A 75 11.43 -1.32 6.29
C ALA A 75 12.79 -1.96 5.95
N LYS A 76 13.24 -2.90 6.77
CA LYS A 76 14.53 -3.60 6.61
C LYS A 76 14.37 -5.03 6.10
N ASN A 77 13.31 -5.71 6.53
CA ASN A 77 13.05 -7.13 6.28
C ASN A 77 11.86 -7.36 5.34
N THR A 78 11.02 -6.38 5.17
CA THR A 78 9.79 -6.44 4.39
C THR A 78 10.05 -6.10 2.92
N LEU A 79 9.36 -6.77 1.99
CA LEU A 79 9.36 -6.38 0.58
C LEU A 79 8.57 -5.08 0.41
N VAL A 80 9.19 -4.01 -0.08
CA VAL A 80 8.51 -2.76 -0.38
C VAL A 80 8.18 -2.68 -1.87
N VAL A 81 6.89 -2.57 -2.16
CA VAL A 81 6.33 -2.38 -3.50
C VAL A 81 5.80 -0.94 -3.58
N ALA A 82 6.07 -0.22 -4.66
CA ALA A 82 5.57 1.14 -4.87
C ALA A 82 4.58 1.18 -6.04
N ASP A 83 3.45 1.86 -5.85
CA ASP A 83 2.51 2.09 -6.95
C ASP A 83 3.07 3.05 -7.99
N MET A 84 2.80 2.74 -9.23
CA MET A 84 2.91 3.68 -10.33
C MET A 84 1.61 4.49 -10.38
N PRO A 85 1.64 5.82 -10.13
CA PRO A 85 0.43 6.63 -10.08
C PRO A 85 -0.21 6.80 -11.46
N PHE A 86 -1.45 7.24 -11.47
CA PHE A 86 -2.21 7.48 -12.70
C PHE A 86 -1.44 8.34 -13.70
N MET A 87 -1.48 7.98 -14.98
CA MET A 87 -0.77 8.59 -16.12
C MET A 87 0.76 8.48 -16.08
N SER A 88 1.33 7.72 -15.16
CA SER A 88 2.78 7.47 -15.16
C SER A 88 3.22 6.29 -16.05
N TYR A 89 2.28 5.45 -16.48
CA TYR A 89 2.55 4.26 -17.33
C TYR A 89 1.54 4.05 -18.46
N GLN A 90 0.38 4.73 -18.43
CA GLN A 90 -0.68 4.55 -19.44
C GLN A 90 -0.32 5.15 -20.80
N THR A 91 0.56 6.14 -20.85
CA THR A 91 0.91 6.89 -22.06
C THR A 91 1.66 6.04 -23.08
N CYS A 92 2.79 5.48 -22.72
CA CYS A 92 3.61 4.61 -23.57
C CYS A 92 4.56 3.74 -22.75
N VAL A 93 5.15 2.73 -23.42
CA VAL A 93 6.11 1.80 -22.78
C VAL A 93 7.36 2.52 -22.25
N TYR A 94 7.85 3.55 -22.96
CA TYR A 94 9.03 4.31 -22.53
C TYR A 94 8.79 4.99 -21.18
N ASP A 95 7.69 5.72 -21.04
CA ASP A 95 7.34 6.41 -19.79
C ASP A 95 7.16 5.40 -18.64
N ALA A 96 6.50 4.26 -18.91
CA ALA A 96 6.32 3.21 -17.93
C ALA A 96 7.66 2.68 -17.37
N VAL A 97 8.62 2.40 -18.24
CA VAL A 97 9.96 1.91 -17.83
C VAL A 97 10.74 2.99 -17.08
N VAL A 98 10.72 4.24 -17.56
CA VAL A 98 11.42 5.36 -16.91
C VAL A 98 10.85 5.62 -15.52
N ASN A 99 9.52 5.70 -15.38
CA ASN A 99 8.88 5.98 -14.10
C ASN A 99 9.02 4.82 -13.11
N ALA A 100 8.93 3.55 -13.56
CA ALA A 100 9.28 2.40 -12.73
C ALA A 100 10.73 2.49 -12.24
N GLY A 101 11.67 2.84 -13.15
CA GLY A 101 13.08 3.05 -12.80
C GLY A 101 13.29 4.14 -11.76
N ARG A 102 12.51 5.23 -11.78
CA ARG A 102 12.54 6.29 -10.77
C ARG A 102 12.12 5.79 -9.40
N LEU A 103 11.05 5.00 -9.30
CA LEU A 103 10.61 4.40 -8.03
C LEU A 103 11.67 3.47 -7.43
N ILE A 104 12.40 2.73 -8.25
CA ILE A 104 13.50 1.88 -7.79
C ILE A 104 14.72 2.71 -7.36
N LYS A 105 15.14 3.68 -8.16
CA LYS A 105 16.38 4.45 -7.92
C LYS A 105 16.22 5.53 -6.87
N GLU A 106 15.17 6.33 -6.96
CA GLU A 106 14.93 7.49 -6.09
C GLU A 106 14.12 7.07 -4.85
N GLY A 107 13.05 6.27 -5.04
CA GLY A 107 12.23 5.73 -3.96
C GLY A 107 12.87 4.55 -3.22
N ARG A 108 13.82 3.84 -3.83
CA ARG A 108 14.48 2.63 -3.31
C ARG A 108 13.53 1.45 -3.09
N ALA A 109 12.38 1.42 -3.79
CA ALA A 109 11.49 0.27 -3.82
C ALA A 109 12.21 -0.98 -4.38
N GLN A 110 11.72 -2.17 -4.05
CA GLN A 110 12.21 -3.43 -4.60
C GLN A 110 11.33 -3.96 -5.74
N ALA A 111 10.10 -3.44 -5.87
CA ALA A 111 9.16 -3.76 -6.95
C ALA A 111 8.21 -2.59 -7.17
N VAL A 112 7.52 -2.60 -8.30
CA VAL A 112 6.45 -1.64 -8.60
C VAL A 112 5.11 -2.35 -8.76
N LYS A 113 3.99 -1.63 -8.53
CA LYS A 113 2.65 -2.10 -8.86
C LYS A 113 2.03 -1.17 -9.90
N LEU A 114 1.23 -1.73 -10.79
CA LEU A 114 0.42 -0.97 -11.75
C LEU A 114 -0.94 -1.64 -11.95
N GLU A 115 -1.93 -0.82 -12.29
CA GLU A 115 -3.32 -1.21 -12.46
C GLU A 115 -3.67 -1.41 -13.93
N GLY A 116 -4.48 -2.42 -14.21
CA GLY A 116 -4.99 -2.75 -15.53
C GLY A 116 -4.80 -4.21 -15.89
N GLY A 117 -5.52 -4.64 -16.91
CA GLY A 117 -5.53 -6.00 -17.42
C GLY A 117 -4.61 -6.18 -18.66
N ILE A 118 -5.19 -6.70 -19.73
CA ILE A 118 -4.46 -7.00 -20.97
C ILE A 118 -3.83 -5.75 -21.59
N GLU A 119 -4.47 -4.60 -21.45
CA GLU A 119 -4.05 -3.31 -22.02
C GLU A 119 -2.74 -2.76 -21.44
N VAL A 120 -2.26 -3.30 -20.32
CA VAL A 120 -1.00 -2.90 -19.69
C VAL A 120 0.10 -3.97 -19.75
N CYS A 121 -0.19 -5.12 -20.36
CA CYS A 121 0.76 -6.25 -20.41
C CYS A 121 2.06 -5.91 -21.15
N ASP A 122 2.01 -5.07 -22.17
CA ASP A 122 3.21 -4.58 -22.88
C ASP A 122 4.13 -3.73 -21.97
N LYS A 123 3.55 -2.95 -21.05
CA LYS A 123 4.27 -2.17 -20.03
C LYS A 123 4.87 -3.10 -18.99
N ILE A 124 4.09 -4.06 -18.48
CA ILE A 124 4.58 -5.08 -17.54
C ILE A 124 5.77 -5.81 -18.11
N GLU A 125 5.66 -6.32 -19.36
CA GLU A 125 6.74 -7.05 -20.02
C GLU A 125 8.01 -6.19 -20.18
N ALA A 126 7.87 -4.92 -20.56
CA ALA A 126 8.98 -4.01 -20.72
C ALA A 126 9.67 -3.67 -19.39
N ILE A 127 8.90 -3.41 -18.33
CA ILE A 127 9.43 -3.14 -16.98
C ILE A 127 10.17 -4.37 -16.45
N VAL A 128 9.59 -5.57 -16.61
CA VAL A 128 10.22 -6.84 -16.20
C VAL A 128 11.52 -7.10 -16.99
N LYS A 129 11.54 -6.81 -18.31
CA LYS A 129 12.76 -6.89 -19.14
C LYS A 129 13.85 -5.91 -18.69
N ALA A 130 13.46 -4.79 -18.08
CA ALA A 130 14.39 -3.86 -17.44
C ALA A 130 14.88 -4.33 -16.04
N SER A 131 14.60 -5.59 -15.67
CA SER A 131 14.95 -6.21 -14.37
C SER A 131 14.24 -5.57 -13.16
N ILE A 132 13.06 -5.00 -13.36
CA ILE A 132 12.24 -4.44 -12.30
C ILE A 132 11.06 -5.40 -12.06
N PRO A 133 10.91 -5.96 -10.84
CA PRO A 133 9.77 -6.82 -10.52
C PRO A 133 8.45 -6.04 -10.53
N VAL A 134 7.41 -6.63 -11.10
CA VAL A 134 6.07 -6.02 -11.23
C VAL A 134 5.03 -6.85 -10.50
N MET A 135 4.20 -6.18 -9.70
CA MET A 135 2.93 -6.68 -9.17
C MET A 135 1.80 -6.10 -10.02
N GLY A 136 0.94 -6.96 -10.57
CA GLY A 136 -0.27 -6.52 -11.30
C GLY A 136 -1.39 -6.17 -10.33
N HIS A 137 -2.43 -5.48 -10.84
CA HIS A 137 -3.64 -5.18 -10.07
C HIS A 137 -4.86 -5.16 -10.98
N ILE A 138 -5.81 -6.05 -10.73
CA ILE A 138 -7.08 -6.18 -11.45
C ILE A 138 -8.29 -6.26 -10.51
N GLY A 139 -9.46 -6.23 -11.06
CA GLY A 139 -10.72 -6.10 -10.36
C GLY A 139 -11.14 -4.64 -10.31
N LEU A 140 -11.45 -4.13 -9.15
CA LEU A 140 -11.58 -2.68 -8.96
C LEU A 140 -10.18 -2.06 -9.01
N THR A 141 -9.97 -1.17 -9.95
CA THR A 141 -8.75 -0.38 -10.09
C THR A 141 -9.09 1.08 -9.77
N PRO A 142 -8.68 1.63 -8.61
CA PRO A 142 -9.03 3.01 -8.21
C PRO A 142 -8.67 4.06 -9.26
N GLN A 143 -7.57 3.88 -9.99
CA GLN A 143 -7.18 4.78 -11.08
C GLN A 143 -8.20 4.81 -12.24
N SER A 144 -9.07 3.81 -12.34
CA SER A 144 -10.13 3.72 -13.35
C SER A 144 -11.50 4.16 -12.83
N VAL A 145 -11.57 4.82 -11.66
CA VAL A 145 -12.83 5.17 -10.98
C VAL A 145 -13.82 5.92 -11.87
N ASN A 146 -13.33 6.83 -12.71
CA ASN A 146 -14.16 7.59 -13.65
C ASN A 146 -14.75 6.68 -14.76
N ALA A 147 -13.97 5.73 -15.27
CA ALA A 147 -14.42 4.77 -16.28
C ALA A 147 -15.46 3.79 -15.71
N PHE A 148 -15.32 3.39 -14.45
CA PHE A 148 -16.28 2.51 -13.77
C PHE A 148 -17.54 3.24 -13.27
N GLY A 149 -17.53 4.56 -13.21
CA GLY A 149 -18.60 5.35 -12.59
C GLY A 149 -18.72 5.08 -11.10
N GLY A 150 -17.58 5.01 -10.39
CA GLY A 150 -17.45 4.80 -8.95
C GLY A 150 -16.86 3.44 -8.55
N PHE A 151 -16.71 3.24 -7.24
CA PHE A 151 -16.15 2.02 -6.65
C PHE A 151 -17.17 0.88 -6.68
N LYS A 152 -17.00 -0.08 -7.58
CA LYS A 152 -17.94 -1.19 -7.81
C LYS A 152 -17.21 -2.53 -7.81
N VAL A 153 -17.86 -3.56 -7.24
CA VAL A 153 -17.39 -4.96 -7.31
C VAL A 153 -17.37 -5.41 -8.77
N GLN A 154 -16.25 -5.96 -9.22
CA GLN A 154 -15.99 -6.41 -10.58
C GLN A 154 -16.20 -7.93 -10.73
N GLY A 155 -16.50 -8.40 -11.96
CA GLY A 155 -16.63 -9.84 -12.24
C GLY A 155 -17.93 -10.48 -11.76
N LYS A 156 -19.06 -9.75 -11.73
CA LYS A 156 -20.34 -10.25 -11.24
C LYS A 156 -21.13 -11.10 -12.24
N ASP A 157 -20.89 -10.92 -13.51
CA ASP A 157 -21.52 -11.70 -14.58
C ASP A 157 -20.48 -12.59 -15.29
N LYS A 158 -20.96 -13.46 -16.18
CA LYS A 158 -20.13 -14.47 -16.84
C LYS A 158 -19.03 -13.85 -17.72
N GLU A 159 -19.34 -12.78 -18.42
CA GLU A 159 -18.41 -12.12 -19.36
C GLU A 159 -17.34 -11.38 -18.59
N ALA A 160 -17.73 -10.58 -17.59
CA ALA A 160 -16.81 -9.90 -16.70
C ALA A 160 -15.93 -10.86 -15.88
N ALA A 161 -16.48 -11.98 -15.42
CA ALA A 161 -15.72 -13.02 -14.71
C ALA A 161 -14.67 -13.67 -15.63
N LYS A 162 -15.07 -14.02 -16.88
CA LYS A 162 -14.13 -14.56 -17.87
C LYS A 162 -13.02 -13.57 -18.19
N LYS A 163 -13.37 -12.30 -18.40
CA LYS A 163 -12.41 -11.23 -18.68
C LYS A 163 -11.36 -11.16 -17.56
N LEU A 164 -11.75 -11.15 -16.28
CA LEU A 164 -10.81 -11.10 -15.15
C LEU A 164 -9.88 -12.31 -15.09
N ILE A 165 -10.37 -13.52 -15.45
CA ILE A 165 -9.52 -14.72 -15.54
C ILE A 165 -8.48 -14.54 -16.66
N ASP A 166 -8.92 -14.10 -17.84
CA ASP A 166 -8.05 -13.90 -18.99
C ASP A 166 -7.01 -12.81 -18.72
N GLU A 167 -7.38 -11.72 -18.05
CA GLU A 167 -6.48 -10.65 -17.59
C GLU A 167 -5.43 -11.16 -16.60
N ALA A 168 -5.84 -11.94 -15.60
CA ALA A 168 -4.91 -12.52 -14.61
C ALA A 168 -3.84 -13.40 -15.28
N LEU A 169 -4.25 -14.26 -16.22
CA LEU A 169 -3.35 -15.11 -16.99
C LEU A 169 -2.41 -14.31 -17.90
N ALA A 170 -2.92 -13.22 -18.50
CA ALA A 170 -2.11 -12.34 -19.35
C ALA A 170 -1.03 -11.60 -18.55
N ILE A 171 -1.38 -11.09 -17.34
CA ILE A 171 -0.45 -10.44 -16.42
C ILE A 171 0.66 -11.41 -15.97
N GLU A 172 0.31 -12.64 -15.60
CA GLU A 172 1.30 -13.67 -15.28
C GLU A 172 2.22 -13.94 -16.46
N LYS A 173 1.66 -14.10 -17.65
CA LYS A 173 2.43 -14.32 -18.89
C LYS A 173 3.35 -13.14 -19.21
N ALA A 174 2.97 -11.91 -18.92
CA ALA A 174 3.79 -10.72 -19.07
C ALA A 174 4.96 -10.65 -18.06
N GLY A 175 4.99 -11.55 -17.07
CA GLY A 175 6.10 -11.71 -16.12
C GLY A 175 5.90 -11.06 -14.76
N ALA A 176 4.69 -10.67 -14.40
CA ALA A 176 4.40 -10.21 -13.04
C ALA A 176 4.72 -11.30 -12.00
N PHE A 177 5.23 -10.92 -10.81
CA PHE A 177 5.54 -11.87 -9.75
C PHE A 177 4.36 -12.13 -8.80
N ALA A 178 3.36 -11.26 -8.80
CA ALA A 178 2.14 -11.35 -8.00
C ALA A 178 1.03 -10.51 -8.65
N VAL A 179 -0.22 -10.72 -8.26
CA VAL A 179 -1.35 -9.91 -8.70
C VAL A 179 -2.30 -9.60 -7.53
N VAL A 180 -2.68 -8.32 -7.41
CA VAL A 180 -3.74 -7.88 -6.49
C VAL A 180 -5.09 -8.13 -7.13
N LEU A 181 -6.02 -8.70 -6.35
CA LEU A 181 -7.43 -8.87 -6.70
C LEU A 181 -8.26 -7.98 -5.78
N GLU A 182 -8.77 -6.86 -6.29
CA GLU A 182 -9.57 -5.93 -5.49
C GLU A 182 -11.05 -6.02 -5.82
N CYS A 183 -11.88 -6.13 -4.77
CA CYS A 183 -13.35 -6.16 -4.89
C CYS A 183 -13.85 -7.17 -5.94
N VAL A 184 -13.29 -8.38 -5.94
CA VAL A 184 -13.65 -9.51 -6.80
C VAL A 184 -14.45 -10.52 -5.98
N PRO A 185 -15.56 -11.11 -6.51
CA PRO A 185 -16.29 -12.13 -5.78
C PRO A 185 -15.40 -13.29 -5.32
N ALA A 186 -15.52 -13.70 -4.05
CA ALA A 186 -14.60 -14.66 -3.41
C ALA A 186 -14.46 -16.00 -4.18
N LYS A 187 -15.54 -16.49 -4.79
CA LYS A 187 -15.48 -17.73 -5.61
C LYS A 187 -14.69 -17.53 -6.91
N LEU A 188 -14.79 -16.36 -7.52
CA LEU A 188 -14.01 -16.02 -8.73
C LEU A 188 -12.53 -15.84 -8.37
N ALA A 189 -12.23 -15.14 -7.29
CA ALA A 189 -10.86 -14.97 -6.80
C ALA A 189 -10.20 -16.32 -6.48
N ALA A 190 -10.95 -17.28 -5.90
CA ALA A 190 -10.46 -18.65 -5.67
C ALA A 190 -10.05 -19.33 -7.00
N ILE A 191 -10.91 -19.27 -8.02
CA ILE A 191 -10.63 -19.84 -9.35
C ILE A 191 -9.39 -19.19 -9.97
N ILE A 192 -9.25 -17.87 -9.87
CA ILE A 192 -8.08 -17.15 -10.37
C ILE A 192 -6.81 -17.61 -9.62
N SER A 193 -6.87 -17.68 -8.28
CA SER A 193 -5.76 -18.12 -7.46
C SER A 193 -5.30 -19.55 -7.77
N GLU A 194 -6.23 -20.46 -8.05
CA GLU A 194 -5.89 -21.84 -8.45
C GLU A 194 -5.24 -21.93 -9.84
N LYS A 195 -5.61 -21.02 -10.76
CA LYS A 195 -5.10 -21.05 -12.14
C LYS A 195 -3.70 -20.42 -12.28
N LEU A 196 -3.35 -19.50 -11.40
CA LEU A 196 -2.07 -18.80 -11.44
C LEU A 196 -0.97 -19.57 -10.68
N SER A 197 0.25 -19.50 -11.19
CA SER A 197 1.46 -19.98 -10.49
C SER A 197 2.09 -18.86 -9.61
N ILE A 198 1.73 -17.60 -9.85
CA ILE A 198 2.11 -16.46 -9.04
C ILE A 198 1.09 -16.21 -7.91
N PRO A 199 1.51 -15.65 -6.76
CA PRO A 199 0.58 -15.38 -5.66
C PRO A 199 -0.45 -14.30 -6.01
N THR A 200 -1.69 -14.53 -5.55
CA THR A 200 -2.76 -13.55 -5.55
C THR A 200 -2.85 -12.88 -4.19
N ILE A 201 -2.96 -11.54 -4.16
CA ILE A 201 -3.12 -10.72 -2.96
C ILE A 201 -4.52 -10.14 -2.97
N GLY A 202 -5.37 -10.58 -2.05
CA GLY A 202 -6.77 -10.16 -1.99
C GLY A 202 -6.97 -8.89 -1.17
N ILE A 203 -7.85 -8.02 -1.65
CA ILE A 203 -8.48 -6.96 -0.87
C ILE A 203 -9.96 -6.91 -1.24
N GLY A 204 -10.83 -7.35 -0.32
CA GLY A 204 -12.23 -7.57 -0.65
C GLY A 204 -12.48 -8.71 -1.66
N ALA A 205 -11.59 -9.70 -1.72
CA ALA A 205 -11.65 -10.82 -2.66
C ALA A 205 -11.79 -12.21 -1.98
N GLY A 206 -12.01 -12.23 -0.67
CA GLY A 206 -12.21 -13.46 0.11
C GLY A 206 -10.92 -14.14 0.55
N VAL A 207 -11.06 -15.23 1.33
CA VAL A 207 -9.98 -15.89 2.07
C VAL A 207 -9.08 -16.79 1.21
N ASN A 208 -9.53 -17.14 0.00
CA ASN A 208 -8.85 -18.12 -0.85
C ASN A 208 -7.70 -17.53 -1.70
N CYS A 209 -7.49 -16.21 -1.67
CA CYS A 209 -6.26 -15.63 -2.20
C CYS A 209 -5.03 -16.10 -1.40
N ASP A 210 -3.86 -16.08 -2.01
CA ASP A 210 -2.61 -16.51 -1.37
C ASP A 210 -2.13 -15.53 -0.31
N GLY A 211 -2.54 -14.27 -0.39
CA GLY A 211 -2.30 -13.25 0.62
C GLY A 211 -3.45 -12.26 0.74
N GLN A 212 -3.32 -11.33 1.69
CA GLN A 212 -4.26 -10.26 1.93
C GLN A 212 -3.52 -8.94 2.12
N ILE A 213 -4.14 -7.83 1.69
CA ILE A 213 -3.65 -6.47 1.94
C ILE A 213 -4.77 -5.60 2.48
N LEU A 214 -4.44 -4.68 3.38
CA LEU A 214 -5.32 -3.60 3.83
C LEU A 214 -4.57 -2.27 3.88
N VAL A 215 -5.31 -1.18 3.76
CA VAL A 215 -4.82 0.16 4.12
C VAL A 215 -4.72 0.22 5.64
N TYR A 216 -3.52 0.56 6.17
CA TYR A 216 -3.30 0.48 7.62
C TYR A 216 -4.16 1.47 8.41
N GLN A 217 -4.45 2.64 7.84
CA GLN A 217 -5.33 3.62 8.49
C GLN A 217 -6.75 3.09 8.65
N ASP A 218 -7.24 2.34 7.66
CA ASP A 218 -8.57 1.73 7.72
C ASP A 218 -8.64 0.68 8.81
N MET A 219 -7.69 -0.26 8.84
CA MET A 219 -7.69 -1.35 9.81
C MET A 219 -7.45 -0.89 11.26
N LEU A 220 -6.77 0.23 11.45
CA LEU A 220 -6.51 0.80 12.77
C LEU A 220 -7.51 1.92 13.14
N GLY A 221 -8.46 2.25 12.27
CA GLY A 221 -9.48 3.26 12.54
C GLY A 221 -8.88 4.68 12.70
N VAL A 222 -7.80 4.99 11.99
CA VAL A 222 -7.22 6.35 11.94
C VAL A 222 -7.95 7.20 10.92
N PHE A 223 -8.23 6.63 9.73
CA PHE A 223 -9.06 7.26 8.70
C PHE A 223 -10.53 6.94 8.97
N SER A 224 -11.39 7.96 8.95
CA SER A 224 -12.77 7.86 9.41
C SER A 224 -13.83 8.25 8.37
N ASP A 225 -13.44 8.88 7.26
CA ASP A 225 -14.39 9.45 6.29
C ASP A 225 -15.19 8.37 5.57
N PHE A 226 -14.55 7.23 5.30
CA PHE A 226 -15.18 6.08 4.72
C PHE A 226 -14.48 4.78 5.17
N THR A 227 -15.26 3.74 5.47
CA THR A 227 -14.72 2.40 5.78
C THR A 227 -15.31 1.40 4.80
N PRO A 228 -14.52 0.83 3.87
CA PRO A 228 -15.00 -0.21 2.96
C PRO A 228 -15.53 -1.44 3.69
N LYS A 229 -16.56 -2.09 3.14
CA LYS A 229 -17.21 -3.28 3.75
C LYS A 229 -16.22 -4.42 4.06
N PHE A 230 -15.16 -4.55 3.29
CA PHE A 230 -14.18 -5.63 3.45
C PHE A 230 -13.15 -5.36 4.56
N VAL A 231 -13.12 -4.16 5.11
CA VAL A 231 -12.18 -3.79 6.17
C VAL A 231 -12.64 -4.36 7.50
N LYS A 232 -11.78 -5.16 8.12
CA LYS A 232 -11.90 -5.50 9.54
C LYS A 232 -11.08 -4.49 10.33
N LYS A 233 -11.73 -3.74 11.22
CA LYS A 233 -11.03 -2.88 12.19
C LYS A 233 -10.44 -3.74 13.30
N TYR A 234 -9.13 -3.63 13.50
CA TYR A 234 -8.40 -4.30 14.57
C TYR A 234 -8.23 -3.40 15.80
N GLU A 235 -8.33 -2.07 15.59
CA GLU A 235 -8.25 -1.06 16.64
C GLU A 235 -8.98 0.22 16.20
N ASN A 236 -9.21 1.15 17.11
CA ASN A 236 -9.75 2.48 16.89
C ASN A 236 -8.75 3.54 17.41
N LEU A 237 -7.62 3.67 16.71
CA LEU A 237 -6.56 4.60 17.10
C LEU A 237 -6.97 6.06 16.93
N GLY A 238 -7.85 6.41 15.99
CA GLY A 238 -8.33 7.76 15.81
C GLY A 238 -9.01 8.31 17.07
N GLU A 239 -9.83 7.49 17.72
CA GLU A 239 -10.46 7.85 19.01
C GLU A 239 -9.42 7.99 20.13
N LYS A 240 -8.49 7.02 20.24
CA LYS A 240 -7.43 7.07 21.25
C LYS A 240 -6.53 8.29 21.10
N MET A 241 -6.16 8.64 19.87
CA MET A 241 -5.40 9.85 19.56
C MET A 241 -6.17 11.11 19.97
N ASN A 242 -7.47 11.18 19.67
CA ASN A 242 -8.30 12.33 20.05
C ASN A 242 -8.35 12.51 21.58
N ILE A 243 -8.54 11.40 22.32
CA ILE A 243 -8.52 11.42 23.80
C ILE A 243 -7.17 11.93 24.31
N ALA A 244 -6.06 11.41 23.76
CA ALA A 244 -4.72 11.82 24.17
C ALA A 244 -4.44 13.31 23.88
N PHE A 245 -4.88 13.80 22.70
CA PHE A 245 -4.75 15.22 22.36
C PHE A 245 -5.55 16.13 23.29
N ARG A 246 -6.78 15.74 23.66
CA ARG A 246 -7.60 16.49 24.62
C ARG A 246 -6.95 16.53 25.98
N LYS A 247 -6.44 15.41 26.48
CA LYS A 247 -5.72 15.34 27.74
C LYS A 247 -4.50 16.24 27.75
N TYR A 248 -3.70 16.22 26.71
CA TYR A 248 -2.55 17.12 26.55
C TYR A 248 -2.95 18.61 26.61
N ILE A 249 -4.05 18.97 25.92
CA ILE A 249 -4.57 20.34 25.94
C ILE A 249 -5.02 20.77 27.35
N GLU A 250 -5.69 19.88 28.08
CA GLU A 250 -6.15 20.12 29.46
C GLU A 250 -4.96 20.29 30.40
N GLU A 251 -3.97 19.42 30.37
CA GLU A 251 -2.79 19.47 31.22
C GLU A 251 -1.97 20.76 31.03
N ILE A 252 -1.89 21.27 29.77
CA ILE A 252 -1.26 22.58 29.51
C ILE A 252 -2.06 23.70 30.15
N LYS A 253 -3.40 23.73 30.02
CA LYS A 253 -4.26 24.77 30.58
C LYS A 253 -4.22 24.81 32.09
N ASP A 254 -4.13 23.63 32.71
CA ASP A 254 -4.12 23.47 34.16
C ASP A 254 -2.71 23.58 34.78
N GLY A 255 -1.67 23.80 33.94
CA GLY A 255 -0.29 23.91 34.39
C GLY A 255 0.31 22.60 34.91
N VAL A 256 -0.28 21.46 34.58
CA VAL A 256 0.20 20.13 34.95
C VAL A 256 1.35 19.69 34.05
N PHE A 257 1.30 20.08 32.76
CA PHE A 257 2.36 19.85 31.81
C PHE A 257 2.92 21.18 31.28
N PRO A 258 4.26 21.37 31.21
CA PRO A 258 5.33 20.46 31.65
C PRO A 258 5.47 20.38 33.18
N ALA A 259 5.67 19.20 33.72
CA ALA A 259 6.08 19.01 35.11
C ALA A 259 7.58 19.24 35.31
N GLU A 260 8.07 19.18 36.56
CA GLU A 260 9.49 19.39 36.86
C GLU A 260 10.41 18.42 36.10
N GLU A 261 10.01 17.17 35.91
CA GLU A 261 10.73 16.13 35.17
C GLU A 261 10.84 16.40 33.66
N HIS A 262 9.99 17.29 33.13
CA HIS A 262 9.99 17.72 31.74
C HIS A 262 10.74 19.05 31.52
N SER A 263 11.37 19.59 32.61
CA SER A 263 11.98 20.91 32.60
C SER A 263 13.49 20.85 32.82
N PHE A 264 14.23 21.79 32.25
CA PHE A 264 15.66 21.92 32.48
C PHE A 264 15.92 22.90 33.63
N LYS A 265 16.87 22.53 34.52
CA LYS A 265 17.25 23.36 35.66
C LYS A 265 18.44 24.26 35.31
N ILE A 266 18.42 25.46 35.86
CA ILE A 266 19.55 26.39 35.85
C ILE A 266 19.84 26.71 37.31
N SER A 267 21.12 26.92 37.69
CA SER A 267 21.49 27.29 39.06
C SER A 267 21.12 28.73 39.38
N ASP A 268 20.70 28.98 40.63
CA ASP A 268 20.33 30.31 41.09
C ASP A 268 21.49 31.32 40.95
N GLU A 269 22.74 30.87 41.13
CA GLU A 269 23.94 31.69 40.90
C GLU A 269 24.07 32.24 39.48
N VAL A 270 23.57 31.51 38.46
CA VAL A 270 23.56 32.00 37.07
C VAL A 270 22.44 33.00 36.88
N ILE A 271 21.27 32.73 37.45
CA ILE A 271 20.13 33.61 37.39
C ILE A 271 20.44 34.98 38.04
N GLU A 272 21.05 34.97 39.25
CA GLU A 272 21.43 36.17 40.00
C GLU A 272 22.42 37.06 39.23
N LYS A 273 23.22 36.50 38.32
CA LYS A 273 24.16 37.26 37.48
C LYS A 273 23.51 37.87 36.21
N LEU A 274 22.23 37.64 35.96
CA LEU A 274 21.54 38.18 34.81
C LEU A 274 20.92 39.59 35.11
N TYR A 275 20.82 39.95 36.35
CA TYR A 275 20.34 41.20 36.89
C TYR A 275 21.40 41.87 37.74
#